data_c4a3000e40b19b4ebebfb9a51df8144d
#
_entry.id   c4a3000e40b19b4ebebfb9a51df8144d
#
_cell.length_a   1.000
_cell.length_b   1.000
_cell.length_c   1.000
_cell.angle_alpha   90.00
_cell.angle_beta   90.00
_cell.angle_gamma   90.00
#
_symmetry.space_group_name_H-M   'P 1'
#
loop_
_entity.id
_entity.type
_entity.pdbx_description
1 polymer ?
#
loop_
_entity_poly.entity_id
_entity_poly.type
_entity_poly.pdbx_seq_one_letter_code
_entity_poly.pdbx_strand_id
1 'polypeptide(L)'
;ITNGQMADLVIVVAKTDPKEGAKGTSLFLVEADWDGFDKGRNLEKVGMKAQDTSELFFQDVKVPAENLLGSSEGQGFMQLMQELPQERLLVGLVALAACEGAFQWTLDYTKERKAFGKPVIGFQNTRFKLAELKADITAGRTFVDRCLEMHLEGKLDVPTAAMLKQWTTDLQCRVMDECLQLFGGYGYMWEYPIARAWADARVQRIYAGTNEIMKEIVARSF
;
A
#
# COMPACT_ATOMS: atom_id res chain seq x y z
N ILE A 1 -13.82 3.92 -0.26
CA ILE A 1 -12.82 4.98 -0.14
C ILE A 1 -12.18 4.90 1.23
N THR A 2 -10.85 4.79 1.27
CA THR A 2 -10.05 4.88 2.50
C THR A 2 -10.21 6.28 3.10
N ASN A 3 -10.35 6.35 4.42
CA ASN A 3 -10.62 7.59 5.17
C ASN A 3 -11.98 8.26 4.85
N GLY A 4 -12.87 7.57 4.16
CA GLY A 4 -14.15 8.15 3.72
C GLY A 4 -15.07 8.57 4.87
N GLN A 5 -15.03 7.86 6.02
CA GLN A 5 -15.83 8.24 7.19
C GLN A 5 -15.34 9.52 7.87
N MET A 6 -14.01 9.68 7.95
CA MET A 6 -13.37 10.77 8.69
C MET A 6 -13.02 11.97 7.80
N ALA A 7 -13.12 11.83 6.48
CA ALA A 7 -12.78 12.92 5.56
C ALA A 7 -13.77 14.07 5.66
N ASP A 8 -13.28 15.30 5.80
CA ASP A 8 -14.04 16.54 5.70
C ASP A 8 -13.98 17.12 4.28
N LEU A 9 -12.93 16.73 3.51
CA LEU A 9 -12.70 17.15 2.13
C LEU A 9 -12.33 15.94 1.29
N VAL A 10 -12.93 15.81 0.10
CA VAL A 10 -12.69 14.72 -0.85
C VAL A 10 -12.31 15.26 -2.21
N ILE A 11 -11.23 14.74 -2.79
CA ILE A 11 -10.91 14.96 -4.21
C ILE A 11 -11.74 13.99 -5.04
N VAL A 12 -12.74 14.51 -5.72
CA VAL A 12 -13.66 13.72 -6.55
C VAL A 12 -13.19 13.69 -7.99
N VAL A 13 -13.03 12.49 -8.53
CA VAL A 13 -12.72 12.26 -9.95
C VAL A 13 -14.02 12.18 -10.72
N ALA A 14 -14.30 13.16 -11.56
CA ALA A 14 -15.53 13.23 -12.32
C ALA A 14 -15.31 13.34 -13.84
N LYS A 15 -16.29 12.93 -14.61
CA LYS A 15 -16.34 13.13 -16.07
C LYS A 15 -17.05 14.43 -16.40
N THR A 16 -16.28 15.43 -16.81
CA THR A 16 -16.82 16.70 -17.33
C THR A 16 -17.16 16.59 -18.82
N ASP A 17 -16.43 15.76 -19.58
CA ASP A 17 -16.81 15.35 -20.92
C ASP A 17 -16.64 13.83 -21.11
N PRO A 18 -17.73 13.03 -21.01
CA PRO A 18 -17.67 11.59 -21.17
C PRO A 18 -17.17 11.11 -22.55
N LYS A 19 -17.26 11.94 -23.59
CA LYS A 19 -16.86 11.57 -24.97
C LYS A 19 -15.34 11.63 -25.16
N GLU A 20 -14.64 12.44 -24.37
CA GLU A 20 -13.21 12.67 -24.46
C GLU A 20 -12.37 11.64 -23.67
N GLY A 21 -12.96 10.54 -23.20
CA GLY A 21 -12.23 9.49 -22.51
C GLY A 21 -11.40 10.03 -21.31
N ALA A 22 -10.11 9.78 -21.29
CA ALA A 22 -9.22 10.27 -20.22
C ALA A 22 -9.13 11.80 -20.17
N LYS A 23 -9.15 12.46 -21.33
CA LYS A 23 -9.11 13.93 -21.44
C LYS A 23 -10.39 14.63 -20.96
N GLY A 24 -11.48 13.90 -20.82
CA GLY A 24 -12.72 14.41 -20.25
C GLY A 24 -12.85 14.21 -18.74
N THR A 25 -11.75 13.93 -18.04
CA THR A 25 -11.72 13.72 -16.59
C THR A 25 -11.19 14.95 -15.89
N SER A 26 -11.90 15.40 -14.85
CA SER A 26 -11.52 16.55 -14.01
C SER A 26 -11.54 16.15 -12.54
N LEU A 27 -10.81 16.88 -11.71
CA LEU A 27 -10.78 16.70 -10.26
C LEU A 27 -11.45 17.89 -9.58
N PHE A 28 -12.27 17.60 -8.58
CA PHE A 28 -12.98 18.62 -7.81
C PHE A 28 -12.74 18.41 -6.31
N LEU A 29 -12.59 19.52 -5.59
CA LEU A 29 -12.57 19.55 -4.13
C LEU A 29 -14.02 19.62 -3.64
N VAL A 30 -14.48 18.58 -2.94
CA VAL A 30 -15.86 18.49 -2.44
C VAL A 30 -15.83 18.37 -0.92
N GLU A 31 -16.49 19.28 -0.25
CA GLU A 31 -16.61 19.26 1.22
C GLU A 31 -17.69 18.27 1.65
N ALA A 32 -17.45 17.59 2.76
CA ALA A 32 -18.29 16.46 3.19
C ALA A 32 -19.64 16.86 3.78
N ASP A 33 -19.85 18.14 4.08
CA ASP A 33 -21.09 18.71 4.62
C ASP A 33 -22.01 19.30 3.54
N TRP A 34 -21.66 19.20 2.27
CA TRP A 34 -22.50 19.71 1.19
C TRP A 34 -23.72 18.82 0.93
N ASP A 35 -24.84 19.48 0.61
CA ASP A 35 -26.08 18.80 0.26
C ASP A 35 -25.87 17.83 -0.91
N GLY A 36 -26.36 16.60 -0.74
CA GLY A 36 -26.24 15.53 -1.72
C GLY A 36 -24.96 14.71 -1.60
N PHE A 37 -24.08 15.00 -0.64
CA PHE A 37 -22.94 14.14 -0.32
C PHE A 37 -23.26 13.28 0.91
N ASP A 38 -23.28 11.95 0.74
CA ASP A 38 -23.55 11.00 1.81
C ASP A 38 -22.41 10.00 1.99
N LYS A 39 -22.11 9.69 3.23
CA LYS A 39 -21.17 8.66 3.64
C LYS A 39 -21.90 7.36 3.95
N GLY A 40 -21.51 6.27 3.27
CA GLY A 40 -22.03 4.95 3.56
C GLY A 40 -21.46 4.37 4.86
N ARG A 41 -21.70 3.09 5.11
CA ARG A 41 -21.19 2.40 6.30
C ARG A 41 -19.66 2.21 6.22
N ASN A 42 -19.02 2.13 7.39
CA ASN A 42 -17.65 1.65 7.46
C ASN A 42 -17.59 0.15 7.15
N LEU A 43 -16.75 -0.23 6.18
CA LEU A 43 -16.68 -1.59 5.66
C LEU A 43 -15.81 -2.49 6.54
N GLU A 44 -16.24 -3.74 6.71
CA GLU A 44 -15.46 -4.78 7.38
C GLU A 44 -14.30 -5.25 6.49
N LYS A 45 -13.07 -5.12 6.97
CA LYS A 45 -11.85 -5.50 6.24
C LYS A 45 -11.12 -6.65 6.92
N VAL A 46 -10.30 -7.38 6.18
CA VAL A 46 -9.42 -8.44 6.70
C VAL A 46 -8.37 -7.85 7.66
N GLY A 47 -7.74 -6.75 7.28
CA GLY A 47 -6.73 -6.02 8.04
C GLY A 47 -6.93 -4.51 7.97
N MET A 48 -5.92 -3.74 8.37
CA MET A 48 -5.95 -2.27 8.43
C MET A 48 -7.16 -1.76 9.23
N LYS A 49 -7.44 -2.40 10.37
CA LYS A 49 -8.65 -2.14 11.19
C LYS A 49 -8.71 -0.72 11.75
N ALA A 50 -7.56 -0.10 11.98
CA ALA A 50 -7.46 1.27 12.49
C ALA A 50 -7.84 2.33 11.44
N GLN A 51 -7.79 1.97 10.13
CA GLN A 51 -8.18 2.85 9.03
C GLN A 51 -9.60 2.51 8.59
N ASP A 52 -10.48 3.51 8.54
CA ASP A 52 -11.81 3.35 7.96
C ASP A 52 -11.76 3.18 6.44
N THR A 53 -12.80 2.59 5.91
CA THR A 53 -13.05 2.47 4.47
C THR A 53 -14.55 2.44 4.24
N SER A 54 -15.07 3.34 3.40
CA SER A 54 -16.51 3.43 3.16
C SER A 54 -16.84 3.72 1.71
N GLU A 55 -18.10 3.52 1.39
CA GLU A 55 -18.71 4.01 0.17
C GLU A 55 -19.05 5.49 0.35
N LEU A 56 -18.90 6.28 -0.71
CA LEU A 56 -19.30 7.67 -0.76
C LEU A 56 -20.32 7.83 -1.88
N PHE A 57 -21.38 8.56 -1.60
CA PHE A 57 -22.48 8.78 -2.53
C PHE A 57 -22.60 10.27 -2.84
N PHE A 58 -22.79 10.58 -4.12
CA PHE A 58 -22.93 11.95 -4.62
C PHE A 58 -24.21 12.03 -5.44
N GLN A 59 -25.20 12.77 -4.99
CA GLN A 59 -26.46 12.97 -5.66
C GLN A 59 -26.72 14.46 -5.87
N ASP A 60 -26.56 14.93 -7.09
CA ASP A 60 -26.81 16.32 -7.48
C ASP A 60 -26.04 17.36 -6.64
N VAL A 61 -24.85 16.98 -6.13
CA VAL A 61 -23.97 17.86 -5.34
C VAL A 61 -23.56 19.05 -6.21
N LYS A 62 -23.84 20.27 -5.73
CA LYS A 62 -23.49 21.50 -6.42
C LYS A 62 -22.08 21.93 -6.01
N VAL A 63 -21.12 21.76 -6.90
CA VAL A 63 -19.72 22.11 -6.69
C VAL A 63 -19.43 23.47 -7.32
N PRO A 64 -18.94 24.47 -6.56
CA PRO A 64 -18.52 25.75 -7.12
C PRO A 64 -17.41 25.58 -8.17
N ALA A 65 -17.39 26.44 -9.18
CA ALA A 65 -16.40 26.33 -10.27
C ALA A 65 -14.95 26.52 -9.78
N GLU A 66 -14.75 27.30 -8.73
CA GLU A 66 -13.45 27.52 -8.08
C GLU A 66 -12.90 26.28 -7.36
N ASN A 67 -13.72 25.27 -7.11
CA ASN A 67 -13.32 24.00 -6.55
C ASN A 67 -12.76 23.01 -7.59
N LEU A 68 -12.70 23.41 -8.87
CA LEU A 68 -11.95 22.67 -9.88
C LEU A 68 -10.45 22.65 -9.50
N LEU A 69 -9.86 21.47 -9.39
CA LEU A 69 -8.43 21.33 -9.11
C LEU A 69 -7.63 21.54 -10.40
N GLY A 70 -6.92 22.66 -10.46
CA GLY A 70 -6.15 23.07 -11.64
C GLY A 70 -6.78 24.25 -12.37
N SER A 71 -6.28 24.54 -13.57
CA SER A 71 -6.64 25.75 -14.34
C SER A 71 -7.78 25.54 -15.35
N SER A 72 -8.10 24.28 -15.67
CA SER A 72 -9.11 23.93 -16.67
C SER A 72 -9.64 22.51 -16.49
N GLU A 73 -10.84 22.25 -16.98
CA GLU A 73 -11.39 20.90 -17.08
C GLU A 73 -10.54 19.98 -17.98
N GLY A 74 -10.70 18.67 -17.81
CA GLY A 74 -10.02 17.65 -18.62
C GLY A 74 -8.58 17.33 -18.22
N GLN A 75 -8.02 18.00 -17.20
CA GLN A 75 -6.66 17.80 -16.72
C GLN A 75 -6.54 16.69 -15.67
N GLY A 76 -7.65 16.23 -15.09
CA GLY A 76 -7.65 15.38 -13.90
C GLY A 76 -6.92 14.05 -14.07
N PHE A 77 -7.04 13.40 -15.24
CA PHE A 77 -6.31 12.15 -15.49
C PHE A 77 -4.79 12.36 -15.49
N MET A 78 -4.32 13.45 -16.12
CA MET A 78 -2.89 13.77 -16.17
C MET A 78 -2.36 14.10 -14.78
N GLN A 79 -3.09 14.90 -13.99
CA GLN A 79 -2.75 15.23 -12.61
C GLN A 79 -2.56 13.95 -11.76
N LEU A 80 -3.48 12.99 -11.86
CA LEU A 80 -3.35 11.71 -11.16
C LEU A 80 -2.12 10.92 -11.63
N MET A 81 -1.88 10.85 -12.93
CA MET A 81 -0.75 10.08 -13.48
C MET A 81 0.61 10.64 -13.05
N GLN A 82 0.73 11.94 -12.85
CA GLN A 82 1.96 12.59 -12.41
C GLN A 82 2.35 12.21 -10.99
N GLU A 83 1.38 11.98 -10.10
CA GLU A 83 1.63 11.68 -8.69
C GLU A 83 1.83 10.17 -8.42
N LEU A 84 1.31 9.29 -9.27
CA LEU A 84 1.36 7.84 -9.06
C LEU A 84 2.77 7.25 -8.83
N PRO A 85 3.86 7.71 -9.47
CA PRO A 85 5.19 7.20 -9.18
C PRO A 85 5.62 7.41 -7.73
N GLN A 86 5.32 8.59 -7.16
CA GLN A 86 5.59 8.91 -5.75
C GLN A 86 4.73 8.05 -4.82
N GLU A 87 3.44 7.89 -5.10
CA GLU A 87 2.55 7.05 -4.30
C GLU A 87 3.03 5.59 -4.29
N ARG A 88 3.45 5.04 -5.42
CA ARG A 88 3.99 3.69 -5.54
C ARG A 88 5.32 3.54 -4.80
N LEU A 89 6.19 4.55 -4.83
CA LEU A 89 7.40 4.60 -4.03
C LEU A 89 7.08 4.50 -2.54
N LEU A 90 6.12 5.29 -2.04
CA LEU A 90 5.69 5.24 -0.64
C LEU A 90 5.15 3.87 -0.23
N VAL A 91 4.32 3.24 -1.07
CA VAL A 91 3.84 1.87 -0.83
C VAL A 91 5.01 0.89 -0.73
N GLY A 92 5.98 0.98 -1.64
CA GLY A 92 7.17 0.13 -1.63
C GLY A 92 8.03 0.30 -0.38
N LEU A 93 8.21 1.55 0.06
CA LEU A 93 8.96 1.90 1.27
C LEU A 93 8.27 1.35 2.54
N VAL A 94 6.96 1.56 2.65
CA VAL A 94 6.16 1.04 3.78
C VAL A 94 6.18 -0.49 3.82
N ALA A 95 6.07 -1.15 2.66
CA ALA A 95 6.12 -2.60 2.56
C ALA A 95 7.46 -3.15 3.08
N LEU A 96 8.57 -2.53 2.69
CA LEU A 96 9.90 -2.96 3.14
C LEU A 96 10.13 -2.67 4.62
N ALA A 97 9.76 -1.49 5.12
CA ALA A 97 9.87 -1.16 6.53
C ALA A 97 9.09 -2.14 7.42
N ALA A 98 7.90 -2.57 6.96
CA ALA A 98 7.12 -3.59 7.64
C ALA A 98 7.84 -4.96 7.64
N CYS A 99 8.54 -5.34 6.56
CA CYS A 99 9.38 -6.55 6.53
C CYS A 99 10.48 -6.49 7.60
N GLU A 100 11.18 -5.35 7.70
CA GLU A 100 12.23 -5.14 8.70
C GLU A 100 11.70 -5.27 10.13
N GLY A 101 10.54 -4.66 10.41
CA GLY A 101 9.88 -4.75 11.72
C GLY A 101 9.47 -6.18 12.05
N ALA A 102 8.79 -6.86 11.13
CA ALA A 102 8.36 -8.25 11.32
C ALA A 102 9.55 -9.21 11.52
N PHE A 103 10.62 -9.03 10.75
CA PHE A 103 11.85 -9.78 10.90
C PHE A 103 12.46 -9.59 12.29
N GLN A 104 12.54 -8.35 12.79
CA GLN A 104 13.10 -8.07 14.12
C GLN A 104 12.26 -8.71 15.22
N TRP A 105 10.94 -8.57 15.20
CA TRP A 105 10.05 -9.24 16.17
C TRP A 105 10.22 -10.76 16.15
N THR A 106 10.36 -11.34 14.96
CA THR A 106 10.55 -12.79 14.80
C THR A 106 11.91 -13.25 15.32
N LEU A 107 12.96 -12.47 15.06
CA LEU A 107 14.31 -12.75 15.56
C LEU A 107 14.34 -12.76 17.08
N ASP A 108 13.72 -11.77 17.73
CA ASP A 108 13.67 -11.66 19.18
C ASP A 108 12.83 -12.79 19.79
N TYR A 109 11.65 -13.03 19.24
CA TYR A 109 10.79 -14.14 19.67
C TYR A 109 11.50 -15.50 19.58
N THR A 110 12.17 -15.80 18.47
CA THR A 110 12.82 -17.10 18.27
C THR A 110 14.05 -17.31 19.15
N LYS A 111 14.69 -16.24 19.64
CA LYS A 111 15.76 -16.30 20.65
C LYS A 111 15.22 -16.63 22.03
N GLU A 112 14.05 -16.13 22.39
CA GLU A 112 13.45 -16.31 23.71
C GLU A 112 12.63 -17.58 23.82
N ARG A 113 11.79 -17.87 22.81
CA ARG A 113 10.91 -19.03 22.81
C ARG A 113 11.69 -20.34 22.74
N LYS A 114 11.41 -21.21 23.69
CA LYS A 114 12.01 -22.55 23.74
C LYS A 114 11.04 -23.64 23.32
N ALA A 115 11.54 -24.61 22.57
CA ALA A 115 10.85 -25.84 22.19
C ALA A 115 11.87 -26.99 22.17
N PHE A 116 11.47 -28.19 22.60
CA PHE A 116 12.36 -29.36 22.64
C PHE A 116 13.70 -29.09 23.35
N GLY A 117 13.66 -28.34 24.43
CA GLY A 117 14.82 -28.08 25.30
C GLY A 117 15.79 -26.97 24.86
N LYS A 118 15.53 -26.28 23.72
CA LYS A 118 16.40 -25.19 23.24
C LYS A 118 15.60 -24.04 22.60
N PRO A 119 16.19 -22.84 22.48
CA PRO A 119 15.55 -21.72 21.73
C PRO A 119 15.20 -22.13 20.32
N VAL A 120 14.09 -21.59 19.79
CA VAL A 120 13.60 -21.89 18.43
C VAL A 120 14.64 -21.54 17.36
N ILE A 121 15.40 -20.45 17.55
CA ILE A 121 16.52 -20.08 16.67
C ILE A 121 17.64 -21.13 16.61
N GLY A 122 17.74 -22.01 17.61
CA GLY A 122 18.71 -23.11 17.65
C GLY A 122 18.45 -24.23 16.64
N PHE A 123 17.26 -24.26 15.99
CA PHE A 123 16.97 -25.24 14.94
C PHE A 123 17.51 -24.75 13.58
N GLN A 124 18.09 -25.68 12.81
CA GLN A 124 18.73 -25.37 11.54
C GLN A 124 17.74 -24.71 10.55
N ASN A 125 16.53 -25.29 10.43
CA ASN A 125 15.50 -24.75 9.54
C ASN A 125 15.17 -23.30 9.88
N THR A 126 15.00 -22.97 11.18
CA THR A 126 14.72 -21.59 11.62
C THR A 126 15.85 -20.63 11.21
N ARG A 127 17.11 -21.04 11.42
CA ARG A 127 18.27 -20.23 11.02
C ARG A 127 18.35 -20.02 9.52
N PHE A 128 18.05 -21.03 8.73
CA PHE A 128 18.07 -20.92 7.26
C PHE A 128 16.98 -19.98 6.78
N LYS A 129 15.75 -20.11 7.29
CA LYS A 129 14.64 -19.19 6.98
C LYS A 129 14.98 -17.75 7.33
N LEU A 130 15.50 -17.50 8.53
CA LEU A 130 15.92 -16.16 8.94
C LEU A 130 17.04 -15.61 8.07
N ALA A 131 18.00 -16.43 7.64
CA ALA A 131 19.09 -16.01 6.77
C ALA A 131 18.57 -15.63 5.36
N GLU A 132 17.68 -16.43 4.79
CA GLU A 132 17.02 -16.15 3.49
C GLU A 132 16.22 -14.84 3.56
N LEU A 133 15.37 -14.68 4.59
CA LEU A 133 14.58 -13.45 4.77
C LEU A 133 15.47 -12.23 4.94
N LYS A 134 16.57 -12.35 5.71
CA LYS A 134 17.51 -11.25 5.91
C LYS A 134 18.17 -10.82 4.60
N ALA A 135 18.56 -11.77 3.76
CA ALA A 135 19.16 -11.48 2.46
C ALA A 135 18.17 -10.74 1.54
N ASP A 136 16.93 -11.22 1.44
CA ASP A 136 15.89 -10.62 0.63
C ASP A 136 15.50 -9.20 1.10
N ILE A 137 15.38 -9.00 2.42
CA ILE A 137 15.11 -7.68 3.00
C ILE A 137 16.28 -6.72 2.72
N THR A 138 17.52 -7.19 2.80
CA THR A 138 18.70 -6.37 2.50
C THR A 138 18.74 -5.95 1.04
N ALA A 139 18.45 -6.88 0.11
CA ALA A 139 18.32 -6.56 -1.32
C ALA A 139 17.19 -5.56 -1.56
N GLY A 140 16.04 -5.75 -0.88
CA GLY A 140 14.91 -4.84 -0.93
C GLY A 140 15.25 -3.43 -0.46
N ARG A 141 16.02 -3.31 0.63
CA ARG A 141 16.50 -2.01 1.14
C ARG A 141 17.32 -1.28 0.07
N THR A 142 18.26 -1.97 -0.56
CA THR A 142 19.08 -1.38 -1.62
C THR A 142 18.22 -0.87 -2.78
N PHE A 143 17.20 -1.63 -3.18
CA PHE A 143 16.30 -1.23 -4.27
C PHE A 143 15.43 -0.02 -3.89
N VAL A 144 14.86 -0.01 -2.68
CA VAL A 144 14.05 1.12 -2.17
C VAL A 144 14.91 2.39 -2.07
N ASP A 145 16.10 2.28 -1.49
CA ASP A 145 17.00 3.43 -1.31
C ASP A 145 17.40 4.01 -2.67
N ARG A 146 17.69 3.15 -3.67
CA ARG A 146 17.98 3.63 -5.02
C ARG A 146 16.78 4.34 -5.65
N CYS A 147 15.56 3.81 -5.51
CA CYS A 147 14.37 4.47 -6.03
C CYS A 147 14.08 5.81 -5.32
N LEU A 148 14.38 5.90 -4.02
CA LEU A 148 14.26 7.14 -3.26
C LEU A 148 15.25 8.20 -3.77
N GLU A 149 16.51 7.84 -3.99
CA GLU A 149 17.50 8.72 -4.62
C GLU A 149 17.03 9.22 -5.98
N MET A 150 16.56 8.30 -6.84
CA MET A 150 16.01 8.66 -8.16
C MET A 150 14.82 9.62 -8.05
N HIS A 151 13.95 9.42 -7.06
CA HIS A 151 12.83 10.33 -6.82
C HIS A 151 13.29 11.73 -6.42
N LEU A 152 14.23 11.83 -5.48
CA LEU A 152 14.80 13.11 -5.04
C LEU A 152 15.54 13.86 -6.17
N GLU A 153 16.08 13.12 -7.13
CA GLU A 153 16.70 13.68 -8.33
C GLU A 153 15.70 13.99 -9.46
N GLY A 154 14.41 13.71 -9.27
CA GLY A 154 13.37 13.86 -10.30
C GLY A 154 13.51 12.86 -11.48
N LYS A 155 14.17 11.71 -11.25
CA LYS A 155 14.48 10.68 -12.26
C LYS A 155 13.70 9.37 -12.10
N LEU A 156 12.86 9.25 -11.10
CA LEU A 156 12.07 8.04 -10.90
C LEU A 156 10.99 7.90 -11.98
N ASP A 157 11.20 6.97 -12.92
CA ASP A 157 10.25 6.71 -13.97
C ASP A 157 9.09 5.78 -13.53
N VAL A 158 8.03 5.78 -14.31
CA VAL A 158 6.79 5.02 -14.03
C VAL A 158 7.04 3.50 -13.98
N PRO A 159 7.78 2.87 -14.92
CA PRO A 159 8.09 1.45 -14.84
C PRO A 159 8.91 1.06 -13.60
N THR A 160 9.92 1.85 -13.24
CA THR A 160 10.75 1.60 -12.05
C THR A 160 9.93 1.68 -10.76
N ALA A 161 9.06 2.69 -10.62
CA ALA A 161 8.14 2.80 -9.49
C ALA A 161 7.16 1.62 -9.43
N ALA A 162 6.68 1.14 -10.59
CA ALA A 162 5.81 -0.03 -10.67
C ALA A 162 6.54 -1.33 -10.29
N MET A 163 7.78 -1.53 -10.74
CA MET A 163 8.64 -2.66 -10.33
C MET A 163 8.84 -2.66 -8.82
N LEU A 164 9.18 -1.51 -8.24
CA LEU A 164 9.39 -1.36 -6.81
C LEU A 164 8.14 -1.78 -6.03
N LYS A 165 6.99 -1.19 -6.35
CA LYS A 165 5.72 -1.48 -5.67
C LYS A 165 5.36 -2.96 -5.74
N GLN A 166 5.42 -3.56 -6.91
CA GLN A 166 5.08 -4.96 -7.12
C GLN A 166 6.02 -5.88 -6.33
N TRP A 167 7.33 -5.68 -6.48
CA TRP A 167 8.32 -6.57 -5.88
C TRP A 167 8.34 -6.49 -4.35
N THR A 168 8.30 -5.27 -3.78
CA THR A 168 8.33 -5.09 -2.32
C THR A 168 7.07 -5.60 -1.63
N THR A 169 5.88 -5.44 -2.25
CA THR A 169 4.62 -5.93 -1.67
C THR A 169 4.48 -7.45 -1.77
N ASP A 170 5.04 -8.08 -2.81
CA ASP A 170 5.16 -9.54 -2.90
C ASP A 170 6.14 -10.07 -1.84
N LEU A 171 7.28 -9.41 -1.67
CA LEU A 171 8.25 -9.71 -0.62
C LEU A 171 7.60 -9.59 0.77
N GLN A 172 6.86 -8.52 1.03
CA GLN A 172 6.19 -8.30 2.31
C GLN A 172 5.24 -9.45 2.64
N CYS A 173 4.37 -9.86 1.72
CA CYS A 173 3.45 -10.97 1.98
C CYS A 173 4.21 -12.26 2.31
N ARG A 174 5.30 -12.56 1.62
CA ARG A 174 6.13 -13.72 1.90
C ARG A 174 6.84 -13.62 3.26
N VAL A 175 7.43 -12.47 3.58
CA VAL A 175 8.10 -12.25 4.88
C VAL A 175 7.12 -12.39 6.03
N MET A 176 5.92 -11.79 5.90
CA MET A 176 4.89 -11.89 6.95
C MET A 176 4.46 -13.33 7.19
N ASP A 177 4.27 -14.11 6.12
CA ASP A 177 3.85 -15.50 6.20
C ASP A 177 4.91 -16.38 6.86
N GLU A 178 6.16 -16.29 6.44
CA GLU A 178 7.28 -17.03 7.02
C GLU A 178 7.56 -16.62 8.48
N CYS A 179 7.47 -15.34 8.79
CA CYS A 179 7.61 -14.84 10.16
C CYS A 179 6.48 -15.35 11.05
N LEU A 180 5.23 -15.28 10.61
CA LEU A 180 4.08 -15.79 11.35
C LEU A 180 4.25 -17.28 11.66
N GLN A 181 4.71 -18.07 10.69
CA GLN A 181 4.95 -19.50 10.88
C GLN A 181 5.96 -19.78 12.01
N LEU A 182 7.00 -18.94 12.14
CA LEU A 182 8.00 -19.09 13.19
C LEU A 182 7.49 -18.78 14.61
N PHE A 183 6.37 -18.06 14.74
CA PHE A 183 5.67 -17.87 16.02
C PHE A 183 4.85 -19.10 16.42
N GLY A 184 4.58 -20.04 15.51
CA GLY A 184 3.74 -21.20 15.77
C GLY A 184 2.31 -20.77 16.15
N GLY A 185 1.69 -21.42 17.14
CA GLY A 185 0.33 -21.08 17.58
C GLY A 185 0.14 -19.62 18.00
N TYR A 186 1.16 -18.98 18.55
CA TYR A 186 1.11 -17.56 18.91
C TYR A 186 1.06 -16.64 17.68
N GLY A 187 1.57 -17.06 16.54
CA GLY A 187 1.42 -16.32 15.28
C GLY A 187 -0.03 -16.21 14.82
N TYR A 188 -0.92 -17.07 15.29
CA TYR A 188 -2.35 -17.06 14.97
C TYR A 188 -3.20 -16.26 15.98
N MET A 189 -2.57 -15.67 16.99
CA MET A 189 -3.23 -14.90 18.04
C MET A 189 -3.13 -13.41 17.77
N TRP A 190 -4.27 -12.73 17.86
CA TRP A 190 -4.41 -11.30 17.52
C TRP A 190 -3.62 -10.37 18.46
N GLU A 191 -3.27 -10.84 19.65
CA GLU A 191 -2.40 -10.17 20.63
C GLU A 191 -0.98 -9.98 20.11
N TYR A 192 -0.51 -10.88 19.26
CA TYR A 192 0.83 -10.80 18.67
C TYR A 192 0.84 -9.89 17.45
N PRO A 193 1.82 -8.97 17.35
CA PRO A 193 1.87 -8.00 16.26
C PRO A 193 2.02 -8.66 14.89
N ILE A 194 2.63 -9.85 14.82
CA ILE A 194 2.83 -10.55 13.54
C ILE A 194 1.52 -10.99 12.90
N ALA A 195 0.51 -11.38 13.70
CA ALA A 195 -0.81 -11.75 13.19
C ALA A 195 -1.50 -10.55 12.50
N ARG A 196 -1.45 -9.38 13.16
CA ARG A 196 -1.98 -8.13 12.60
C ARG A 196 -1.22 -7.71 11.35
N ALA A 197 0.11 -7.73 11.41
CA ALA A 197 0.96 -7.36 10.27
C ALA A 197 0.75 -8.28 9.06
N TRP A 198 0.52 -9.56 9.27
CA TRP A 198 0.18 -10.51 8.21
C TRP A 198 -1.15 -10.16 7.53
N ALA A 199 -2.20 -9.86 8.32
CA ALA A 199 -3.50 -9.46 7.79
C ALA A 199 -3.42 -8.11 7.04
N ASP A 200 -2.68 -7.14 7.60
CA ASP A 200 -2.52 -5.80 7.03
C ASP A 200 -1.70 -5.81 5.73
N ALA A 201 -0.70 -6.68 5.62
CA ALA A 201 0.14 -6.80 4.43
C ALA A 201 -0.64 -7.19 3.17
N ARG A 202 -1.74 -7.94 3.31
CA ARG A 202 -2.43 -8.55 2.17
C ARG A 202 -2.97 -7.52 1.17
N VAL A 203 -3.42 -6.36 1.64
CA VAL A 203 -3.99 -5.31 0.78
C VAL A 203 -2.93 -4.57 -0.06
N GLN A 204 -1.67 -4.61 0.37
CA GLN A 204 -0.56 -3.91 -0.31
C GLN A 204 -0.40 -4.33 -1.79
N ARG A 205 -0.74 -5.57 -2.11
CA ARG A 205 -0.72 -6.10 -3.49
C ARG A 205 -1.92 -5.65 -4.33
N ILE A 206 -2.92 -4.99 -3.73
CA ILE A 206 -4.20 -4.65 -4.36
C ILE A 206 -4.28 -3.15 -4.63
N TYR A 207 -4.07 -2.32 -3.61
CA TYR A 207 -4.24 -0.86 -3.74
C TYR A 207 -3.06 -0.18 -4.45
N ALA A 208 -3.19 1.10 -4.77
CA ALA A 208 -2.25 1.87 -5.60
C ALA A 208 -1.97 1.22 -6.98
N GLY A 209 -2.95 0.44 -7.45
CA GLY A 209 -2.87 -0.43 -8.62
C GLY A 209 -2.41 -1.84 -8.25
N THR A 210 -3.16 -2.85 -8.72
CA THR A 210 -2.82 -4.25 -8.40
C THR A 210 -1.44 -4.63 -8.95
N ASN A 211 -0.81 -5.66 -8.37
CA ASN A 211 0.50 -6.11 -8.85
C ASN A 211 0.44 -6.61 -10.30
N GLU A 212 -0.71 -7.08 -10.77
CA GLU A 212 -0.95 -7.41 -12.17
C GLU A 212 -0.86 -6.18 -13.07
N ILE A 213 -1.45 -5.06 -12.65
CA ILE A 213 -1.34 -3.77 -13.38
C ILE A 213 0.10 -3.25 -13.34
N MET A 214 0.81 -3.42 -12.22
CA MET A 214 2.23 -3.05 -12.13
C MET A 214 3.07 -3.82 -13.14
N LYS A 215 2.85 -5.14 -13.27
CA LYS A 215 3.53 -5.99 -14.26
C LYS A 215 3.22 -5.56 -15.69
N GLU A 216 1.97 -5.20 -15.97
CA GLU A 216 1.56 -4.70 -17.29
C GLU A 216 2.27 -3.37 -17.63
N ILE A 217 2.40 -2.44 -16.66
CA ILE A 217 3.12 -1.18 -16.85
C ILE A 217 4.59 -1.44 -17.19
N VAL A 218 5.22 -2.37 -16.49
CA VAL A 218 6.62 -2.76 -16.74
C VAL A 218 6.76 -3.40 -18.11
N ALA A 219 5.87 -4.34 -18.47
CA ALA A 219 5.91 -5.04 -19.75
C ALA A 219 5.77 -4.09 -20.96
N ARG A 220 5.01 -3.00 -20.82
CA ARG A 220 4.86 -1.97 -21.87
C ARG A 220 6.10 -1.10 -22.07
N SER A 221 7.11 -1.21 -21.22
CA SER A 221 8.36 -0.46 -21.34
C SER A 221 9.44 -1.16 -22.15
N PHE A 222 9.16 -2.38 -22.62
CA PHE A 222 10.06 -3.21 -23.43
C PHE A 222 10.01 -2.84 -24.91
#